data_f889381c288f7c82f85e4c3ed7dc629a
#
_entry.id   f889381c288f7c82f85e4c3ed7dc629a
#
_cell.length_a   1.000
_cell.length_b   1.000
_cell.length_c   1.000
_cell.angle_alpha   90.00
_cell.angle_beta   90.00
_cell.angle_gamma   90.00
#
_symmetry.space_group_name_H-M   'P 1'
#
loop_
_entity.id
_entity.type
_entity.pdbx_description
1 polymer ?
#
loop_
_entity_poly.entity_id
_entity_poly.type
_entity_poly.pdbx_seq_one_letter_code
_entity_poly.pdbx_strand_id
1 'polypeptide(L)'
;TDRTIRNDIQEINNDLEKNGAIIKLKRNHGYYISILDEDKYNKFVKEMDTTEDNASLLDSSEDRIKSILYSLLSTNEYVTMDDLAESVFISKNTLNKYIKTIKEIIGKYDLEYITKLNAGIKIIGSEDSKRKCIFDNVLYTDFDHYITGFTKEERTIFKDIDLDLLKDITIKQLDEHFVKTSDFNLKNIIIHLALMTTRVLGNNYISIQNINTDASIMGLVNGLCRELEEHYDIAISKGEKNY
;
A
#
# COMPACT_ATOMS: atom_id res chain seq x y z
N THR A 1 -16.47 -24.89 10.75
CA THR A 1 -17.71 -25.72 10.79
C THR A 1 -18.90 -24.83 11.13
N ASP A 2 -20.16 -25.26 10.82
CA ASP A 2 -21.40 -24.53 11.18
C ASP A 2 -21.45 -24.14 12.68
N ARG A 3 -20.88 -24.97 13.52
CA ARG A 3 -20.82 -24.73 14.96
C ARG A 3 -19.87 -23.57 15.29
N THR A 4 -18.74 -23.49 14.62
CA THR A 4 -17.76 -22.38 14.78
C THR A 4 -18.40 -21.07 14.37
N ILE A 5 -19.02 -21.01 13.20
CA ILE A 5 -19.70 -19.80 12.68
C ILE A 5 -20.80 -19.31 13.65
N ARG A 6 -21.57 -20.25 14.25
CA ARG A 6 -22.61 -19.86 15.22
C ARG A 6 -22.04 -19.28 16.51
N ASN A 7 -20.91 -19.82 16.97
CA ASN A 7 -20.23 -19.30 18.15
C ASN A 7 -19.65 -17.92 17.86
N ASP A 8 -18.99 -17.74 16.72
CA ASP A 8 -18.43 -16.46 16.29
C ASP A 8 -19.52 -15.38 16.17
N ILE A 9 -20.68 -15.73 15.56
CA ILE A 9 -21.83 -14.81 15.47
C ILE A 9 -22.39 -14.47 16.85
N GLN A 10 -22.39 -15.42 17.78
CA GLN A 10 -22.88 -15.16 19.14
C GLN A 10 -21.95 -14.21 19.89
N GLU A 11 -20.65 -14.34 19.70
CA GLU A 11 -19.63 -13.45 20.25
C GLU A 11 -19.74 -12.04 19.67
N ILE A 12 -19.85 -11.92 18.34
CA ILE A 12 -20.07 -10.65 17.64
C ILE A 12 -21.37 -9.97 18.12
N ASN A 13 -22.45 -10.73 18.29
CA ASN A 13 -23.72 -10.18 18.76
C ASN A 13 -23.64 -9.57 20.16
N ASN A 14 -22.77 -10.09 21.06
CA ASN A 14 -22.59 -9.51 22.39
C ASN A 14 -22.09 -8.06 22.34
N ASP A 15 -21.34 -7.70 21.29
CA ASP A 15 -20.85 -6.35 21.10
C ASP A 15 -21.77 -5.52 20.19
N LEU A 16 -22.36 -6.12 19.15
CA LEU A 16 -23.32 -5.43 18.28
C LEU A 16 -24.58 -4.97 19.01
N GLU A 17 -25.11 -5.75 19.95
CA GLU A 17 -26.32 -5.37 20.74
C GLU A 17 -26.09 -4.09 21.53
N LYS A 18 -24.91 -3.90 22.11
CA LYS A 18 -24.54 -2.67 22.84
C LYS A 18 -24.51 -1.45 21.89
N ASN A 19 -24.22 -1.71 20.62
CA ASN A 19 -24.07 -0.72 19.55
C ASN A 19 -25.32 -0.60 18.65
N GLY A 20 -26.45 -1.13 19.10
CA GLY A 20 -27.74 -0.92 18.45
C GLY A 20 -28.03 -1.82 17.24
N ALA A 21 -27.35 -2.96 17.09
CA ALA A 21 -27.63 -3.91 16.02
C ALA A 21 -27.50 -5.37 16.49
N ILE A 22 -27.99 -6.33 15.70
CA ILE A 22 -27.85 -7.75 15.95
C ILE A 22 -27.83 -8.54 14.64
N ILE A 23 -27.00 -9.57 14.53
CA ILE A 23 -27.00 -10.52 13.43
C ILE A 23 -28.05 -11.59 13.68
N LYS A 24 -29.00 -11.74 12.77
CA LYS A 24 -30.08 -12.73 12.81
C LYS A 24 -29.98 -13.69 11.65
N LEU A 25 -30.34 -14.96 11.90
CA LEU A 25 -30.48 -15.97 10.86
C LEU A 25 -31.91 -15.95 10.29
N LYS A 26 -32.04 -15.83 8.98
CA LYS A 26 -33.30 -16.02 8.28
C LYS A 26 -33.23 -17.31 7.45
N ARG A 27 -34.14 -18.25 7.76
CA ARG A 27 -34.18 -19.55 7.06
C ARG A 27 -34.24 -19.35 5.54
N ASN A 28 -33.41 -20.06 4.80
CA ASN A 28 -33.22 -19.99 3.34
C ASN A 28 -32.69 -18.67 2.78
N HIS A 29 -32.32 -17.70 3.61
CA HIS A 29 -31.76 -16.41 3.18
C HIS A 29 -30.38 -16.10 3.79
N GLY A 30 -29.94 -16.87 4.82
CA GLY A 30 -28.67 -16.66 5.49
C GLY A 30 -28.76 -15.64 6.66
N TYR A 31 -27.60 -15.14 7.05
CA TYR A 31 -27.48 -14.15 8.12
C TYR A 31 -27.67 -12.73 7.60
N TYR A 32 -28.26 -11.86 8.41
CA TYR A 32 -28.45 -10.45 8.12
C TYR A 32 -28.32 -9.61 9.38
N ILE A 33 -27.92 -8.35 9.26
CA ILE A 33 -27.88 -7.38 10.36
C ILE A 33 -29.26 -6.76 10.52
N SER A 34 -29.80 -6.81 11.75
CA SER A 34 -31.03 -6.13 12.13
C SER A 34 -30.67 -4.93 13.02
N ILE A 35 -30.92 -3.72 12.55
CA ILE A 35 -30.68 -2.50 13.31
C ILE A 35 -31.80 -2.36 14.36
N LEU A 36 -31.41 -2.18 15.62
CA LEU A 36 -32.30 -2.02 16.77
C LEU A 36 -32.41 -0.54 17.19
N ASP A 37 -31.34 0.22 17.01
CA ASP A 37 -31.20 1.64 17.35
C ASP A 37 -30.29 2.28 16.30
N GLU A 38 -30.90 3.08 15.41
CA GLU A 38 -30.20 3.70 14.28
C GLU A 38 -29.11 4.69 14.72
N ASP A 39 -29.36 5.47 15.79
CA ASP A 39 -28.42 6.49 16.26
C ASP A 39 -27.16 5.84 16.85
N LYS A 40 -27.33 4.79 17.66
CA LYS A 40 -26.22 4.03 18.22
C LYS A 40 -25.45 3.29 17.13
N TYR A 41 -26.15 2.67 16.18
CA TYR A 41 -25.53 1.94 15.09
C TYR A 41 -24.74 2.86 14.17
N ASN A 42 -25.29 4.00 13.79
CA ASN A 42 -24.59 4.98 12.96
C ASN A 42 -23.38 5.60 13.66
N LYS A 43 -23.46 5.81 14.97
CA LYS A 43 -22.31 6.25 15.76
C LYS A 43 -21.22 5.19 15.80
N PHE A 44 -21.59 3.95 16.05
CA PHE A 44 -20.68 2.79 16.05
C PHE A 44 -19.99 2.60 14.70
N VAL A 45 -20.74 2.65 13.58
CA VAL A 45 -20.17 2.57 12.22
C VAL A 45 -19.18 3.71 11.97
N LYS A 46 -19.52 4.95 12.38
CA LYS A 46 -18.57 6.08 12.26
C LYS A 46 -17.31 5.91 13.11
N GLU A 47 -17.44 5.35 14.31
CA GLU A 47 -16.29 5.06 15.16
C GLU A 47 -15.45 3.91 14.60
N MET A 48 -16.07 2.91 13.96
CA MET A 48 -15.38 1.85 13.22
C MET A 48 -14.69 2.38 11.96
N ASP A 49 -15.32 3.25 11.18
CA ASP A 49 -14.71 3.90 10.01
C ASP A 49 -13.42 4.66 10.34
N THR A 50 -13.27 5.10 11.60
CA THR A 50 -12.01 5.72 12.08
C THR A 50 -10.97 4.72 12.58
N THR A 51 -11.36 3.47 12.86
CA THR A 51 -10.48 2.40 13.38
C THR A 51 -10.24 1.25 12.38
N GLU A 52 -11.09 1.10 11.36
CA GLU A 52 -11.08 -0.03 10.41
C GLU A 52 -10.40 0.28 9.05
N ASP A 53 -9.47 1.24 8.99
CA ASP A 53 -8.82 1.58 7.72
C ASP A 53 -8.05 0.41 7.05
N ASN A 54 -7.76 -0.67 7.77
CA ASN A 54 -6.98 -1.78 7.20
C ASN A 54 -7.80 -3.02 6.80
N ALA A 55 -8.95 -3.30 7.42
CA ALA A 55 -9.71 -4.52 7.12
C ALA A 55 -10.58 -4.36 5.86
N SER A 56 -11.15 -3.18 5.61
CA SER A 56 -11.95 -2.89 4.41
C SER A 56 -11.12 -2.79 3.13
N LEU A 57 -9.80 -2.54 3.25
CA LEU A 57 -8.86 -2.46 2.12
C LEU A 57 -8.45 -3.84 1.57
N LEU A 58 -8.85 -4.94 2.23
CA LEU A 58 -8.45 -6.31 1.87
C LEU A 58 -9.65 -7.18 1.45
N ASP A 59 -10.64 -6.60 0.80
CA ASP A 59 -11.88 -7.31 0.45
C ASP A 59 -11.68 -8.35 -0.65
N SER A 60 -10.80 -8.09 -1.60
CA SER A 60 -10.53 -9.02 -2.70
C SER A 60 -9.26 -9.86 -2.49
N SER A 61 -9.15 -10.95 -3.25
CA SER A 61 -7.90 -11.72 -3.30
C SER A 61 -6.75 -10.93 -3.93
N GLU A 62 -7.08 -10.00 -4.82
CA GLU A 62 -6.11 -9.12 -5.47
C GLU A 62 -5.52 -8.12 -4.48
N ASP A 63 -6.34 -7.47 -3.66
CA ASP A 63 -5.89 -6.52 -2.64
C ASP A 63 -4.99 -7.20 -1.61
N ARG A 64 -5.33 -8.43 -1.21
CA ARG A 64 -4.47 -9.22 -0.32
C ARG A 64 -3.13 -9.56 -0.95
N ILE A 65 -3.10 -9.93 -2.24
CA ILE A 65 -1.86 -10.20 -2.98
C ILE A 65 -1.01 -8.91 -3.06
N LYS A 66 -1.62 -7.75 -3.37
CA LYS A 66 -0.93 -6.45 -3.38
C LYS A 66 -0.34 -6.11 -2.02
N SER A 67 -1.11 -6.29 -0.95
CA SER A 67 -0.64 -6.03 0.43
C SER A 67 0.52 -6.93 0.83
N ILE A 68 0.45 -8.24 0.54
CA ILE A 68 1.54 -9.18 0.81
C ILE A 68 2.78 -8.83 -0.02
N LEU A 69 2.60 -8.54 -1.31
CA LEU A 69 3.67 -8.16 -2.21
C LEU A 69 4.38 -6.90 -1.72
N TYR A 70 3.63 -5.86 -1.36
CA TYR A 70 4.17 -4.62 -0.80
C TYR A 70 4.95 -4.89 0.50
N SER A 71 4.38 -5.65 1.43
CA SER A 71 5.03 -6.01 2.70
C SER A 71 6.37 -6.69 2.46
N LEU A 72 6.43 -7.68 1.56
CA LEU A 72 7.65 -8.43 1.26
C LEU A 72 8.71 -7.59 0.52
N LEU A 73 8.31 -6.66 -0.34
CA LEU A 73 9.23 -5.79 -1.09
C LEU A 73 9.73 -4.61 -0.25
N SER A 74 8.96 -4.20 0.76
CA SER A 74 9.28 -3.06 1.61
C SER A 74 10.33 -3.36 2.67
N THR A 75 10.49 -4.62 3.06
CA THR A 75 11.46 -5.03 4.07
C THR A 75 12.70 -5.70 3.48
N ASN A 76 13.83 -5.59 4.22
CA ASN A 76 15.05 -6.36 3.96
C ASN A 76 15.21 -7.53 4.94
N GLU A 77 14.22 -7.77 5.80
CA GLU A 77 14.21 -8.85 6.76
C GLU A 77 13.38 -10.05 6.27
N TYR A 78 13.57 -11.19 6.93
CA TYR A 78 12.71 -12.34 6.72
C TYR A 78 11.37 -12.13 7.42
N VAL A 79 10.26 -12.43 6.74
CA VAL A 79 8.90 -12.37 7.28
C VAL A 79 8.35 -13.77 7.41
N THR A 80 7.77 -14.13 8.54
CA THR A 80 7.22 -15.47 8.73
C THR A 80 5.90 -15.65 7.97
N MET A 81 5.58 -16.92 7.65
CA MET A 81 4.30 -17.23 7.01
C MET A 81 3.11 -16.94 7.92
N ASP A 82 3.32 -16.97 9.25
CA ASP A 82 2.29 -16.65 10.24
C ASP A 82 1.98 -15.15 10.22
N ASP A 83 3.01 -14.30 10.34
CA ASP A 83 2.84 -12.85 10.32
C ASP A 83 2.17 -12.37 9.02
N LEU A 84 2.56 -12.95 7.88
CA LEU A 84 1.94 -12.60 6.59
C LEU A 84 0.48 -13.04 6.50
N ALA A 85 0.15 -14.24 6.98
CA ALA A 85 -1.22 -14.73 6.95
C ALA A 85 -2.12 -13.88 7.88
N GLU A 86 -1.61 -13.53 9.06
CA GLU A 86 -2.30 -12.68 10.03
C GLU A 86 -2.50 -11.26 9.50
N SER A 87 -1.49 -10.65 8.88
CA SER A 87 -1.56 -9.28 8.37
C SER A 87 -2.64 -9.05 7.31
N VAL A 88 -3.07 -10.12 6.62
CA VAL A 88 -4.12 -10.06 5.58
C VAL A 88 -5.35 -10.94 5.92
N PHE A 89 -5.45 -11.38 7.17
CA PHE A 89 -6.58 -12.13 7.71
C PHE A 89 -6.95 -13.39 6.92
N ILE A 90 -5.94 -14.21 6.56
CA ILE A 90 -6.15 -15.46 5.82
C ILE A 90 -5.48 -16.66 6.47
N SER A 91 -5.88 -17.88 6.06
CA SER A 91 -5.20 -19.11 6.45
C SER A 91 -3.85 -19.27 5.73
N LYS A 92 -2.89 -20.00 6.35
CA LYS A 92 -1.63 -20.37 5.71
C LYS A 92 -1.84 -21.13 4.38
N ASN A 93 -2.90 -21.92 4.27
CA ASN A 93 -3.23 -22.63 3.03
C ASN A 93 -3.61 -21.65 1.91
N THR A 94 -4.37 -20.62 2.23
CA THR A 94 -4.72 -19.54 1.29
C THR A 94 -3.47 -18.73 0.92
N LEU A 95 -2.64 -18.38 1.91
CA LEU A 95 -1.39 -17.67 1.68
C LEU A 95 -0.47 -18.45 0.72
N ASN A 96 -0.34 -19.77 0.87
CA ASN A 96 0.46 -20.59 -0.05
C ASN A 96 -0.01 -20.50 -1.52
N LYS A 97 -1.30 -20.30 -1.76
CA LYS A 97 -1.82 -20.06 -3.12
C LYS A 97 -1.37 -18.69 -3.63
N TYR A 98 -1.46 -17.65 -2.81
CA TYR A 98 -1.03 -16.28 -3.17
C TYR A 98 0.48 -16.19 -3.40
N ILE A 99 1.29 -16.91 -2.63
CA ILE A 99 2.74 -16.98 -2.83
C ILE A 99 3.11 -17.51 -4.22
N LYS A 100 2.32 -18.41 -4.82
CA LYS A 100 2.56 -18.84 -6.21
C LYS A 100 2.42 -17.68 -7.19
N THR A 101 1.33 -16.92 -7.07
CA THR A 101 1.09 -15.72 -7.89
C THR A 101 2.20 -14.66 -7.67
N ILE A 102 2.58 -14.45 -6.41
CA ILE A 102 3.65 -13.50 -6.07
C ILE A 102 4.99 -13.90 -6.72
N LYS A 103 5.34 -15.19 -6.72
CA LYS A 103 6.55 -15.69 -7.41
C LYS A 103 6.51 -15.45 -8.91
N GLU A 104 5.34 -15.59 -9.54
CA GLU A 104 5.17 -15.30 -10.97
C GLU A 104 5.30 -13.79 -11.26
N ILE A 105 4.79 -12.93 -10.35
CA ILE A 105 4.94 -11.48 -10.47
C ILE A 105 6.40 -11.09 -10.36
N ILE A 106 7.07 -11.42 -9.25
CA ILE A 106 8.44 -10.96 -8.99
C ILE A 106 9.46 -11.50 -10.00
N GLY A 107 9.21 -12.69 -10.56
CA GLY A 107 10.06 -13.27 -11.61
C GLY A 107 10.13 -12.43 -12.90
N LYS A 108 9.17 -11.51 -13.13
CA LYS A 108 9.19 -10.58 -14.27
C LYS A 108 10.12 -9.37 -14.04
N TYR A 109 10.63 -9.19 -12.82
CA TYR A 109 11.43 -8.03 -12.39
C TYR A 109 12.84 -8.42 -11.95
N ASP A 110 13.32 -9.61 -12.29
CA ASP A 110 14.62 -10.14 -11.84
C ASP A 110 14.76 -10.15 -10.30
N LEU A 111 13.64 -10.40 -9.61
CA LEU A 111 13.58 -10.56 -8.16
C LEU A 111 13.50 -12.04 -7.81
N GLU A 112 14.16 -12.40 -6.70
CA GLU A 112 14.23 -13.79 -6.25
C GLU A 112 13.53 -13.97 -4.90
N TYR A 113 12.72 -15.04 -4.80
CA TYR A 113 12.06 -15.48 -3.59
C TYR A 113 12.93 -16.49 -2.86
N ILE A 114 13.39 -16.15 -1.68
CA ILE A 114 14.21 -17.04 -0.84
C ILE A 114 13.49 -17.39 0.45
N THR A 115 13.81 -18.59 0.96
CA THR A 115 13.29 -19.08 2.24
C THR A 115 14.42 -19.46 3.16
N LYS A 116 14.22 -19.24 4.45
CA LYS A 116 15.17 -19.67 5.49
C LYS A 116 14.38 -20.38 6.59
N LEU A 117 14.86 -21.57 6.95
CA LEU A 117 14.26 -22.38 8.00
C LEU A 117 14.16 -21.56 9.31
N ASN A 118 12.98 -21.58 9.94
CA ASN A 118 12.64 -20.85 11.17
C ASN A 118 12.76 -19.32 11.10
N ALA A 119 13.01 -18.74 9.93
CA ALA A 119 13.05 -17.28 9.74
C ALA A 119 11.94 -16.78 8.81
N GLY A 120 11.49 -17.61 7.86
CA GLY A 120 10.41 -17.25 6.94
C GLY A 120 10.89 -17.04 5.51
N ILE A 121 10.32 -16.04 4.85
CA ILE A 121 10.53 -15.70 3.43
C ILE A 121 11.04 -14.27 3.28
N LYS A 122 11.76 -14.03 2.20
CA LYS A 122 12.30 -12.72 1.83
C LYS A 122 12.40 -12.62 0.31
N ILE A 123 12.22 -11.43 -0.23
CA ILE A 123 12.49 -11.12 -1.64
C ILE A 123 13.81 -10.37 -1.73
N ILE A 124 14.70 -10.87 -2.59
CA ILE A 124 16.00 -10.25 -2.88
C ILE A 124 16.06 -9.79 -4.34
N GLY A 125 16.90 -8.80 -4.60
CA GLY A 125 17.11 -8.18 -5.90
C GLY A 125 17.52 -6.72 -5.76
N SER A 126 17.69 -6.04 -6.91
CA SER A 126 18.06 -4.62 -6.91
C SER A 126 16.92 -3.75 -6.38
N GLU A 127 17.27 -2.60 -5.80
CA GLU A 127 16.25 -1.64 -5.32
C GLU A 127 15.40 -1.08 -6.47
N ASP A 128 15.99 -0.86 -7.63
CA ASP A 128 15.31 -0.49 -8.86
C ASP A 128 14.22 -1.50 -9.24
N SER A 129 14.58 -2.79 -9.31
CA SER A 129 13.64 -3.88 -9.58
C SER A 129 12.50 -3.95 -8.55
N LYS A 130 12.82 -3.76 -7.26
CA LYS A 130 11.81 -3.74 -6.19
C LYS A 130 10.83 -2.59 -6.37
N ARG A 131 11.32 -1.36 -6.60
CA ARG A 131 10.45 -0.19 -6.79
C ARG A 131 9.58 -0.31 -8.03
N LYS A 132 10.15 -0.78 -9.14
CA LYS A 132 9.39 -1.04 -10.35
C LYS A 132 8.29 -2.06 -10.13
N CYS A 133 8.59 -3.16 -9.44
CA CYS A 133 7.59 -4.17 -9.09
C CYS A 133 6.48 -3.60 -8.19
N ILE A 134 6.83 -2.79 -7.18
CA ILE A 134 5.85 -2.11 -6.31
C ILE A 134 4.99 -1.17 -7.14
N PHE A 135 5.60 -0.32 -7.95
CA PHE A 135 4.85 0.66 -8.74
C PHE A 135 3.85 -0.04 -9.67
N ASP A 136 4.31 -0.98 -10.49
CA ASP A 136 3.50 -1.63 -11.51
C ASP A 136 2.38 -2.52 -10.95
N ASN A 137 2.56 -3.12 -9.77
CA ASN A 137 1.62 -4.14 -9.26
C ASN A 137 0.85 -3.70 -8.01
N VAL A 138 1.25 -2.61 -7.36
CA VAL A 138 0.62 -2.15 -6.12
C VAL A 138 0.04 -0.74 -6.28
N LEU A 139 0.79 0.17 -6.90
CA LEU A 139 0.49 1.59 -6.91
C LEU A 139 -0.08 2.09 -8.24
N TYR A 140 0.25 1.43 -9.35
CA TYR A 140 -0.18 1.88 -10.67
C TYR A 140 -1.69 1.76 -10.82
N THR A 141 -2.31 2.85 -11.24
CA THR A 141 -3.70 2.91 -11.69
C THR A 141 -3.68 3.33 -13.15
N ASP A 142 -4.36 2.61 -14.03
CA ASP A 142 -4.48 3.00 -15.43
C ASP A 142 -5.39 4.23 -15.59
N PHE A 143 -5.37 4.82 -16.80
CA PHE A 143 -6.12 6.04 -17.06
C PHE A 143 -7.65 5.86 -16.89
N ASP A 144 -8.17 4.68 -17.20
CA ASP A 144 -9.60 4.39 -17.13
C ASP A 144 -10.12 4.29 -15.68
N HIS A 145 -9.23 3.97 -14.73
CA HIS A 145 -9.51 3.88 -13.30
C HIS A 145 -8.94 5.07 -12.49
N TYR A 146 -8.46 6.12 -13.17
CA TYR A 146 -7.90 7.30 -12.52
C TYR A 146 -8.94 8.02 -11.66
N ILE A 147 -8.58 8.29 -10.42
CA ILE A 147 -9.35 9.07 -9.46
C ILE A 147 -8.56 10.34 -9.12
N THR A 148 -9.22 11.49 -9.20
CA THR A 148 -8.63 12.77 -8.80
C THR A 148 -8.31 12.76 -7.30
N GLY A 149 -7.11 13.18 -6.95
CA GLY A 149 -6.61 13.14 -5.57
C GLY A 149 -5.98 11.79 -5.21
N PHE A 150 -5.82 11.54 -3.91
CA PHE A 150 -5.20 10.32 -3.40
C PHE A 150 -6.22 9.42 -2.72
N THR A 151 -6.16 8.12 -3.03
CA THR A 151 -7.07 7.12 -2.44
C THR A 151 -6.70 6.84 -0.98
N LYS A 152 -7.59 6.16 -0.25
CA LYS A 152 -7.31 5.70 1.12
C LYS A 152 -6.12 4.71 1.13
N GLU A 153 -6.05 3.83 0.14
CA GLU A 153 -4.98 2.86 -0.03
C GLU A 153 -3.63 3.54 -0.20
N GLU A 154 -3.55 4.55 -1.09
CA GLU A 154 -2.33 5.33 -1.30
C GLU A 154 -1.90 6.03 -0.01
N ARG A 155 -2.82 6.65 0.73
CA ARG A 155 -2.54 7.30 2.02
C ARG A 155 -2.11 6.30 3.09
N THR A 156 -2.65 5.08 3.08
CA THR A 156 -2.26 4.01 4.01
C THR A 156 -0.86 3.49 3.70
N ILE A 157 -0.54 3.27 2.42
CA ILE A 157 0.79 2.84 1.97
C ILE A 157 1.84 3.90 2.34
N PHE A 158 1.52 5.17 2.14
CA PHE A 158 2.41 6.31 2.37
C PHE A 158 2.09 7.07 3.67
N LYS A 159 1.70 6.37 4.74
CA LYS A 159 1.28 6.97 6.03
C LYS A 159 2.29 7.94 6.64
N ASP A 160 3.59 7.73 6.37
CA ASP A 160 4.69 8.55 6.87
C ASP A 160 5.09 9.66 5.88
N ILE A 161 4.35 9.81 4.77
CA ILE A 161 4.58 10.78 3.70
C ILE A 161 3.35 11.68 3.55
N ASP A 162 3.54 12.96 3.57
CA ASP A 162 2.49 13.93 3.26
C ASP A 162 2.33 14.07 1.73
N LEU A 163 1.35 13.34 1.17
CA LEU A 163 1.08 13.35 -0.27
C LEU A 163 0.58 14.71 -0.77
N ASP A 164 -0.13 15.47 0.05
CA ASP A 164 -0.63 16.79 -0.32
C ASP A 164 0.53 17.80 -0.36
N LEU A 165 1.46 17.72 0.58
CA LEU A 165 2.72 18.51 0.54
C LEU A 165 3.55 18.13 -0.70
N LEU A 166 3.72 16.83 -1.01
CA LEU A 166 4.44 16.42 -2.21
C LEU A 166 3.82 16.98 -3.47
N LYS A 167 2.49 17.04 -3.52
CA LYS A 167 1.75 17.64 -4.63
C LYS A 167 2.11 19.13 -4.76
N ASP A 168 2.07 19.89 -3.66
CA ASP A 168 2.35 21.33 -3.66
C ASP A 168 3.80 21.61 -4.10
N ILE A 169 4.75 20.86 -3.56
CA ILE A 169 6.18 20.93 -3.97
C ILE A 169 6.32 20.62 -5.46
N THR A 170 5.66 19.56 -5.94
CA THR A 170 5.76 19.14 -7.35
C THR A 170 5.18 20.19 -8.28
N ILE A 171 4.00 20.72 -7.99
CA ILE A 171 3.37 21.79 -8.79
C ILE A 171 4.26 23.02 -8.83
N LYS A 172 4.77 23.48 -7.68
CA LYS A 172 5.68 24.61 -7.59
C LYS A 172 6.91 24.44 -8.48
N GLN A 173 7.57 23.29 -8.41
CA GLN A 173 8.78 23.01 -9.20
C GLN A 173 8.48 22.90 -10.70
N LEU A 174 7.35 22.32 -11.09
CA LEU A 174 6.89 22.27 -12.48
C LEU A 174 6.66 23.69 -13.02
N ASP A 175 5.99 24.55 -12.26
CA ASP A 175 5.71 25.94 -12.64
C ASP A 175 7.01 26.77 -12.77
N GLU A 176 7.94 26.66 -11.81
CA GLU A 176 9.25 27.35 -11.84
C GLU A 176 10.08 26.96 -13.08
N HIS A 177 9.91 25.73 -13.58
CA HIS A 177 10.62 25.24 -14.76
C HIS A 177 9.78 25.27 -16.04
N PHE A 178 8.58 25.88 -16.01
CA PHE A 178 7.65 26.01 -17.15
C PHE A 178 7.24 24.66 -17.77
N VAL A 179 7.20 23.59 -16.96
CA VAL A 179 6.78 22.24 -17.40
C VAL A 179 5.28 22.08 -17.22
N LYS A 180 4.57 21.75 -18.30
CA LYS A 180 3.13 21.43 -18.27
C LYS A 180 2.94 19.92 -18.26
N THR A 181 2.04 19.45 -17.40
CA THR A 181 1.68 18.04 -17.30
C THR A 181 0.17 17.87 -17.14
N SER A 182 -0.34 16.68 -17.40
CA SER A 182 -1.74 16.33 -17.07
C SER A 182 -1.87 15.95 -15.60
N ASP A 183 -3.09 16.02 -15.06
CA ASP A 183 -3.37 15.61 -13.67
C ASP A 183 -2.99 14.13 -13.43
N PHE A 184 -3.22 13.28 -14.42
CA PHE A 184 -2.81 11.87 -14.39
C PHE A 184 -1.29 11.71 -14.24
N ASN A 185 -0.50 12.40 -15.08
CA ASN A 185 0.95 12.34 -14.99
C ASN A 185 1.47 13.00 -13.71
N LEU A 186 0.86 14.10 -13.27
CA LEU A 186 1.19 14.74 -12.01
C LEU A 186 1.03 13.76 -10.84
N LYS A 187 -0.11 13.05 -10.77
CA LYS A 187 -0.32 12.03 -9.74
C LYS A 187 0.75 10.94 -9.80
N ASN A 188 1.07 10.42 -10.97
CA ASN A 188 2.12 9.42 -11.13
C ASN A 188 3.49 9.91 -10.65
N ILE A 189 3.87 11.15 -10.97
CA ILE A 189 5.11 11.77 -10.47
C ILE A 189 5.10 11.81 -8.93
N ILE A 190 4.00 12.23 -8.32
CA ILE A 190 3.87 12.33 -6.86
C ILE A 190 3.99 10.94 -6.22
N ILE A 191 3.35 9.92 -6.77
CA ILE A 191 3.43 8.54 -6.28
C ILE A 191 4.86 7.99 -6.41
N HIS A 192 5.58 8.28 -7.49
CA HIS A 192 6.99 7.93 -7.63
C HIS A 192 7.86 8.62 -6.57
N LEU A 193 7.64 9.92 -6.35
CA LEU A 193 8.36 10.68 -5.31
C LEU A 193 8.05 10.15 -3.90
N ALA A 194 6.79 9.80 -3.62
CA ALA A 194 6.38 9.21 -2.35
C ALA A 194 7.07 7.84 -2.13
N LEU A 195 7.10 7.00 -3.16
CA LEU A 195 7.79 5.71 -3.10
C LEU A 195 9.30 5.91 -2.87
N MET A 196 9.94 6.79 -3.65
CA MET A 196 11.35 7.12 -3.48
C MET A 196 11.64 7.59 -2.05
N THR A 197 10.89 8.56 -1.55
CA THR A 197 11.08 9.12 -0.19
C THR A 197 10.92 8.06 0.89
N THR A 198 9.86 7.23 0.79
CA THR A 198 9.63 6.10 1.71
C THR A 198 10.82 5.13 1.72
N ARG A 199 11.35 4.81 0.53
CA ARG A 199 12.47 3.88 0.40
C ARG A 199 13.77 4.46 0.94
N VAL A 200 14.04 5.74 0.70
CA VAL A 200 15.20 6.47 1.23
C VAL A 200 15.14 6.59 2.75
N LEU A 201 13.98 6.90 3.33
CA LEU A 201 13.75 6.88 4.79
C LEU A 201 14.07 5.51 5.40
N GLY A 202 13.75 4.42 4.69
CA GLY A 202 14.11 3.05 5.05
C GLY A 202 15.55 2.64 4.72
N ASN A 203 16.44 3.58 4.36
CA ASN A 203 17.82 3.31 3.94
C ASN A 203 17.96 2.37 2.73
N ASN A 204 16.99 2.39 1.83
CA ASN A 204 17.01 1.61 0.59
C ASN A 204 17.29 2.55 -0.59
N TYR A 205 18.51 2.51 -1.11
CA TYR A 205 18.98 3.43 -2.16
C TYR A 205 19.20 2.71 -3.48
N ILE A 206 18.89 3.43 -4.57
CA ILE A 206 19.22 3.00 -5.94
C ILE A 206 20.68 3.30 -6.24
N SER A 207 21.37 2.30 -6.81
CA SER A 207 22.80 2.39 -7.17
C SER A 207 23.01 2.59 -8.67
N ILE A 208 22.13 3.35 -9.35
CA ILE A 208 22.28 3.60 -10.79
C ILE A 208 23.40 4.61 -11.04
N GLN A 209 24.38 4.21 -11.85
CA GLN A 209 25.46 5.09 -12.31
C GLN A 209 25.17 5.58 -13.73
N ASN A 210 25.12 6.93 -13.89
CA ASN A 210 25.15 7.65 -15.15
C ASN A 210 23.98 7.42 -16.14
N ILE A 211 22.88 8.15 -15.94
CA ILE A 211 21.96 8.49 -17.03
C ILE A 211 22.34 9.90 -17.52
N ASN A 212 22.47 10.07 -18.84
CA ASN A 212 22.59 11.38 -19.46
C ASN A 212 21.21 12.04 -19.44
N THR A 213 20.93 12.83 -18.41
CA THR A 213 19.67 13.57 -18.29
C THR A 213 19.84 14.99 -18.84
N ASP A 214 18.82 15.50 -19.53
CA ASP A 214 18.79 16.89 -20.00
C ASP A 214 18.98 17.87 -18.83
N ALA A 215 19.80 18.89 -19.04
CA ALA A 215 20.14 19.88 -18.01
C ALA A 215 18.89 20.61 -17.46
N SER A 216 17.87 20.82 -18.27
CA SER A 216 16.59 21.45 -17.86
C SER A 216 15.79 20.56 -16.91
N ILE A 217 15.71 19.26 -17.20
CA ILE A 217 15.07 18.26 -16.35
C ILE A 217 15.85 18.12 -15.05
N MET A 218 17.18 18.12 -15.12
CA MET A 218 18.03 18.03 -13.92
C MET A 218 17.85 19.22 -12.97
N GLY A 219 17.55 20.41 -13.49
CA GLY A 219 17.21 21.59 -12.68
C GLY A 219 15.95 21.33 -11.83
N LEU A 220 14.89 20.85 -12.46
CA LEU A 220 13.62 20.48 -11.81
C LEU A 220 13.83 19.37 -10.76
N VAL A 221 14.53 18.29 -11.14
CA VAL A 221 14.83 17.17 -10.23
C VAL A 221 15.59 17.62 -9.00
N ASN A 222 16.63 18.47 -9.19
CA ASN A 222 17.39 19.03 -8.05
C ASN A 222 16.54 19.92 -7.15
N GLY A 223 15.61 20.70 -7.71
CA GLY A 223 14.66 21.50 -6.95
C GLY A 223 13.74 20.61 -6.10
N LEU A 224 13.12 19.61 -6.70
CA LEU A 224 12.29 18.62 -5.99
C LEU A 224 13.07 17.93 -4.87
N CYS A 225 14.25 17.38 -5.19
CA CYS A 225 15.05 16.64 -4.22
C CYS A 225 15.47 17.52 -3.05
N ARG A 226 15.86 18.78 -3.28
CA ARG A 226 16.24 19.70 -2.21
C ARG A 226 15.09 19.97 -1.23
N GLU A 227 13.88 20.20 -1.72
CA GLU A 227 12.72 20.42 -0.85
C GLU A 227 12.37 19.15 -0.05
N LEU A 228 12.53 17.97 -0.64
CA LEU A 228 12.34 16.69 0.06
C LEU A 228 13.43 16.45 1.12
N GLU A 229 14.69 16.73 0.79
CA GLU A 229 15.82 16.63 1.73
C GLU A 229 15.60 17.52 2.95
N GLU A 230 15.16 18.77 2.74
CA GLU A 230 14.87 19.73 3.80
C GLU A 230 13.67 19.33 4.67
N HIS A 231 12.61 18.79 4.05
CA HIS A 231 11.38 18.46 4.78
C HIS A 231 11.47 17.17 5.58
N TYR A 232 12.08 16.13 4.99
CA TYR A 232 12.14 14.78 5.59
C TYR A 232 13.47 14.49 6.29
N ASP A 233 14.39 15.44 6.33
CA ASP A 233 15.76 15.29 6.91
C ASP A 233 16.47 14.04 6.35
N ILE A 234 16.46 13.90 5.03
CA ILE A 234 17.07 12.78 4.28
C ILE A 234 18.14 13.29 3.33
N ALA A 235 19.03 12.40 2.91
CA ALA A 235 19.98 12.66 1.84
C ALA A 235 19.59 11.86 0.58
N ILE A 236 19.32 12.56 -0.52
CA ILE A 236 18.96 11.95 -1.80
C ILE A 236 20.22 11.80 -2.66
N SER A 237 20.62 10.56 -2.88
CA SER A 237 21.85 10.25 -3.63
C SER A 237 21.76 10.63 -5.11
N LYS A 238 22.90 10.72 -5.78
CA LYS A 238 22.94 10.93 -7.24
C LYS A 238 22.22 9.81 -8.00
N GLY A 239 22.26 8.58 -7.49
CA GLY A 239 21.54 7.45 -8.08
C GLY A 239 20.03 7.65 -8.07
N GLU A 240 19.49 8.18 -6.96
CA GLU A 240 18.07 8.53 -6.84
C GLU A 240 17.66 9.65 -7.81
N LYS A 241 18.48 10.69 -7.94
CA LYS A 241 18.22 11.82 -8.86
C LYS A 241 18.25 11.42 -10.35
N ASN A 242 18.87 10.31 -10.66
CA ASN A 242 18.96 9.76 -12.01
C ASN A 242 17.91 8.68 -12.31
N TYR A 243 17.19 8.21 -11.31
CA TYR A 243 16.11 7.24 -11.45
C TYR A 243 14.81 7.92 -11.83
#